data_3da0bb68cf909fa47a3b9b2a835867af
#
_entry.id   3da0bb68cf909fa47a3b9b2a835867af
#
_cell.length_a   1.000
_cell.length_b   1.000
_cell.length_c   1.000
_cell.angle_alpha   90.00
_cell.angle_beta   90.00
_cell.angle_gamma   90.00
#
_symmetry.space_group_name_H-M   'P 1'
#
loop_
_entity.id
_entity.type
_entity.pdbx_description
1 polymer ?
#
loop_
_entity_poly.entity_id
_entity_poly.type
_entity_poly.pdbx_seq_one_letter_code
_entity_poly.pdbx_strand_id
1 'polypeptide(L)'
;MTETIAPVVPPIGLTLRSLLRADATVLLRSRQAFVLNLAVPILILIVTNRGGRLGNPGFLIGMALTYGLLSSALIGYSITVARDREAGVFQRLRVTPTPTWAIMASRLAVQLAANLIVSVIVMIVGSIMHSTTFSFGVYLLMFAVSLLGAVVFLSIGQALVGLVKNATAVNAVGRVLFILLILTGILGSTGILGDDFKNFASWTPVGALINLFSAVLNTSAWGADQTDGIIASIGYIVVFAGIGIRWFRWEPQ
;
A
#
# COMPACT_ATOMS: atom_id res chain seq x y z
N MET A 1 9.94 54.67 -2.25
CA MET A 1 10.86 53.50 -2.19
C MET A 1 10.08 52.36 -1.54
N THR A 2 9.59 51.42 -2.34
CA THR A 2 8.94 50.22 -1.84
C THR A 2 10.03 49.18 -1.55
N GLU A 3 10.32 48.98 -0.29
CA GLU A 3 11.19 47.88 0.15
C GLU A 3 10.57 46.54 -0.33
N THR A 4 11.25 45.92 -1.25
CA THR A 4 10.90 44.56 -1.70
C THR A 4 11.32 43.58 -0.59
N ILE A 5 10.42 43.25 0.32
CA ILE A 5 10.66 42.23 1.35
C ILE A 5 10.90 40.91 0.61
N ALA A 6 12.15 40.44 0.63
CA ALA A 6 12.49 39.14 0.06
C ALA A 6 11.66 38.06 0.76
N PRO A 7 11.03 37.12 0.01
CA PRO A 7 10.24 36.09 0.63
C PRO A 7 11.12 35.23 1.54
N VAL A 8 10.82 35.23 2.83
CA VAL A 8 11.48 34.34 3.80
C VAL A 8 11.08 32.92 3.52
N VAL A 9 11.97 32.13 2.91
CA VAL A 9 11.74 30.70 2.66
C VAL A 9 11.90 29.97 4.02
N PRO A 10 10.82 29.34 4.54
CA PRO A 10 10.91 28.64 5.81
C PRO A 10 11.87 27.44 5.71
N PRO A 11 12.55 27.05 6.80
CA PRO A 11 13.43 25.90 6.79
C PRO A 11 12.65 24.61 6.45
N ILE A 12 13.28 23.73 5.65
CA ILE A 12 12.64 22.55 5.05
C ILE A 12 12.00 21.62 6.09
N GLY A 13 12.58 21.55 7.31
CA GLY A 13 12.02 20.75 8.40
C GLY A 13 10.68 21.27 8.93
N LEU A 14 10.50 22.59 9.03
CA LEU A 14 9.22 23.18 9.43
C LEU A 14 8.17 23.00 8.33
N THR A 15 8.57 23.14 7.08
CA THR A 15 7.70 22.91 5.92
C THR A 15 7.21 21.47 5.88
N LEU A 16 8.11 20.48 6.01
CA LEU A 16 7.77 19.07 6.01
C LEU A 16 6.86 18.72 7.20
N ARG A 17 7.15 19.23 8.39
CA ARG A 17 6.31 19.01 9.58
C ARG A 17 4.88 19.57 9.39
N SER A 18 4.73 20.74 8.79
CA SER A 18 3.41 21.33 8.54
C SER A 18 2.63 20.55 7.48
N LEU A 19 3.31 20.08 6.41
CA LEU A 19 2.71 19.20 5.39
C LEU A 19 2.25 17.86 6.00
N LEU A 20 3.12 17.19 6.75
CA LEU A 20 2.79 15.94 7.43
C LEU A 20 1.58 16.10 8.36
N ARG A 21 1.55 17.20 9.14
CA ARG A 21 0.40 17.47 10.02
C ARG A 21 -0.89 17.73 9.23
N ALA A 22 -0.81 18.46 8.12
CA ALA A 22 -1.95 18.73 7.26
C ALA A 22 -2.48 17.44 6.62
N ASP A 23 -1.61 16.65 5.99
CA ASP A 23 -1.97 15.39 5.34
C ASP A 23 -2.53 14.37 6.35
N ALA A 24 -1.91 14.25 7.54
CA ALA A 24 -2.42 13.41 8.62
C ALA A 24 -3.80 13.86 9.11
N THR A 25 -4.02 15.18 9.23
CA THR A 25 -5.31 15.72 9.66
C THR A 25 -6.40 15.43 8.63
N VAL A 26 -6.11 15.56 7.34
CA VAL A 26 -7.03 15.21 6.24
C VAL A 26 -7.39 13.73 6.30
N LEU A 27 -6.38 12.86 6.46
CA LEU A 27 -6.59 11.42 6.53
C LEU A 27 -7.44 11.02 7.75
N LEU A 28 -7.13 11.54 8.94
CA LEU A 28 -7.87 11.25 10.19
C LEU A 28 -9.32 11.77 10.16
N ARG A 29 -9.57 12.88 9.47
CA ARG A 29 -10.93 13.39 9.28
C ARG A 29 -11.74 12.58 8.27
N SER A 30 -11.11 11.84 7.40
CA SER A 30 -11.77 10.98 6.40
C SER A 30 -12.14 9.62 7.01
N ARG A 31 -13.11 9.61 7.94
CA ARG A 31 -13.61 8.38 8.62
C ARG A 31 -13.98 7.29 7.62
N GLN A 32 -14.59 7.68 6.50
CA GLN A 32 -15.01 6.75 5.46
C GLN A 32 -13.83 6.03 4.80
N ALA A 33 -12.73 6.74 4.52
CA ALA A 33 -11.53 6.11 3.95
C ALA A 33 -10.90 5.11 4.92
N PHE A 34 -10.84 5.44 6.22
CA PHE A 34 -10.31 4.54 7.24
C PHE A 34 -11.15 3.26 7.39
N VAL A 35 -12.47 3.40 7.44
CA VAL A 35 -13.40 2.26 7.52
C VAL A 35 -13.27 1.38 6.28
N LEU A 36 -13.22 1.97 5.07
CA LEU A 36 -13.07 1.19 3.84
C LEU A 36 -11.73 0.47 3.75
N ASN A 37 -10.65 1.08 4.25
CA ASN A 37 -9.33 0.45 4.27
C ASN A 37 -9.27 -0.76 5.21
N LEU A 38 -10.03 -0.73 6.33
CA LEU A 38 -10.17 -1.86 7.25
C LEU A 38 -11.19 -2.90 6.77
N ALA A 39 -12.18 -2.51 5.97
CA ALA A 39 -13.26 -3.39 5.57
C ALA A 39 -12.78 -4.63 4.80
N VAL A 40 -11.86 -4.45 3.85
CA VAL A 40 -11.33 -5.56 3.03
C VAL A 40 -10.61 -6.60 3.89
N PRO A 41 -9.57 -6.26 4.68
CA PRO A 41 -8.86 -7.26 5.47
C PRO A 41 -9.74 -7.89 6.56
N ILE A 42 -10.62 -7.12 7.21
CA ILE A 42 -11.53 -7.66 8.23
C ILE A 42 -12.55 -8.61 7.61
N LEU A 43 -13.10 -8.27 6.43
CA LEU A 43 -14.00 -9.19 5.71
C LEU A 43 -13.31 -10.52 5.38
N ILE A 44 -12.06 -10.47 4.93
CA ILE A 44 -11.27 -11.67 4.65
C ILE A 44 -11.11 -12.50 5.94
N LEU A 45 -10.73 -11.89 7.05
CA LEU A 45 -10.60 -12.58 8.33
C LEU A 45 -11.92 -13.22 8.79
N ILE A 46 -13.06 -12.52 8.62
CA ILE A 46 -14.39 -13.06 8.99
C ILE A 46 -14.76 -14.26 8.11
N VAL A 47 -14.59 -14.13 6.79
CA VAL A 47 -14.94 -15.20 5.83
C VAL A 47 -14.06 -16.43 6.05
N THR A 48 -12.77 -16.22 6.26
CA THR A 48 -11.81 -17.32 6.46
C THR A 48 -11.98 -18.00 7.82
N ASN A 49 -12.34 -17.26 8.86
CA ASN A 49 -12.62 -17.83 10.17
C ASN A 49 -13.87 -18.72 10.19
N ARG A 50 -14.90 -18.39 9.40
CA ARG A 50 -16.11 -19.20 9.27
C ARG A 50 -15.94 -20.42 8.36
N GLY A 51 -15.03 -20.35 7.40
CA GLY A 51 -14.79 -21.37 6.39
C GLY A 51 -14.05 -22.63 6.85
N GLY A 52 -13.51 -22.67 8.05
CA GLY A 52 -12.92 -23.81 8.81
C GLY A 52 -11.89 -24.71 8.10
N ARG A 53 -11.65 -24.55 6.78
CA ARG A 53 -10.83 -25.44 5.95
C ARG A 53 -9.93 -24.74 4.92
N LEU A 54 -9.86 -23.41 4.95
CA LEU A 54 -9.19 -22.64 3.87
C LEU A 54 -7.67 -22.47 4.06
N GLY A 55 -7.07 -23.13 5.03
CA GLY A 55 -5.63 -23.07 5.29
C GLY A 55 -5.29 -22.86 6.75
N ASN A 56 -3.99 -22.78 7.06
CA ASN A 56 -3.56 -22.52 8.42
C ASN A 56 -3.75 -21.03 8.79
N PRO A 57 -3.93 -20.71 10.09
CA PRO A 57 -4.20 -19.33 10.56
C PRO A 57 -3.18 -18.29 10.06
N GLY A 58 -1.91 -18.66 10.00
CA GLY A 58 -0.85 -17.78 9.52
C GLY A 58 -1.02 -17.39 8.07
N PHE A 59 -1.34 -18.35 7.20
CA PHE A 59 -1.62 -18.08 5.79
C PHE A 59 -2.82 -17.12 5.62
N LEU A 60 -3.90 -17.33 6.39
CA LEU A 60 -5.12 -16.51 6.31
C LEU A 60 -4.88 -15.06 6.77
N ILE A 61 -4.10 -14.87 7.84
CA ILE A 61 -3.70 -13.55 8.33
C ILE A 61 -2.80 -12.86 7.29
N GLY A 62 -1.82 -13.59 6.73
CA GLY A 62 -0.94 -13.08 5.68
C GLY A 62 -1.71 -12.64 4.42
N MET A 63 -2.71 -13.42 4.03
CA MET A 63 -3.62 -13.08 2.92
C MET A 63 -4.44 -11.82 3.21
N ALA A 64 -5.00 -11.70 4.43
CA ALA A 64 -5.75 -10.52 4.85
C ALA A 64 -4.87 -9.26 4.86
N LEU A 65 -3.63 -9.36 5.36
CA LEU A 65 -2.65 -8.27 5.33
C LEU A 65 -2.31 -7.86 3.90
N THR A 66 -2.02 -8.82 3.02
CA THR A 66 -1.64 -8.54 1.62
C THR A 66 -2.77 -7.84 0.87
N TYR A 67 -4.00 -8.34 0.96
CA TYR A 67 -5.14 -7.73 0.26
C TYR A 67 -5.61 -6.42 0.92
N GLY A 68 -5.43 -6.28 2.22
CA GLY A 68 -5.63 -5.01 2.92
C GLY A 68 -4.69 -3.93 2.42
N LEU A 69 -3.39 -4.23 2.32
CA LEU A 69 -2.38 -3.34 1.75
C LEU A 69 -2.64 -3.03 0.28
N LEU A 70 -3.00 -4.04 -0.52
CA LEU A 70 -3.38 -3.85 -1.92
C LEU A 70 -4.56 -2.88 -2.06
N SER A 71 -5.61 -3.05 -1.27
CA SER A 71 -6.80 -2.19 -1.30
C SER A 71 -6.46 -0.74 -0.90
N SER A 72 -5.78 -0.56 0.21
CA SER A 72 -5.49 0.75 0.78
C SER A 72 -4.40 1.49 0.02
N ALA A 73 -3.26 0.84 -0.24
CA ALA A 73 -2.11 1.47 -0.84
C ALA A 73 -2.25 1.64 -2.37
N LEU A 74 -2.83 0.66 -3.07
CA LEU A 74 -3.04 0.79 -4.52
C LEU A 74 -4.30 1.62 -4.83
N ILE A 75 -5.48 1.19 -4.39
CA ILE A 75 -6.74 1.85 -4.78
C ILE A 75 -6.96 3.12 -3.96
N GLY A 76 -6.92 3.03 -2.63
CA GLY A 76 -7.23 4.15 -1.74
C GLY A 76 -6.33 5.36 -2.00
N TYR A 77 -5.02 5.13 -2.06
CA TYR A 77 -4.04 6.18 -2.33
C TYR A 77 -4.19 6.77 -3.74
N SER A 78 -4.23 5.94 -4.79
CA SER A 78 -4.23 6.42 -6.17
C SER A 78 -5.50 7.23 -6.50
N ILE A 79 -6.69 6.81 -6.02
CA ILE A 79 -7.93 7.57 -6.21
C ILE A 79 -7.87 8.91 -5.47
N THR A 80 -7.34 8.93 -4.24
CA THR A 80 -7.22 10.16 -3.45
C THR A 80 -6.30 11.16 -4.15
N VAL A 81 -5.12 10.74 -4.58
CA VAL A 81 -4.17 11.60 -5.30
C VAL A 81 -4.75 12.10 -6.63
N ALA A 82 -5.44 11.23 -7.38
CA ALA A 82 -6.07 11.63 -8.64
C ALA A 82 -7.17 12.68 -8.44
N ARG A 83 -8.01 12.53 -7.41
CA ARG A 83 -9.04 13.51 -7.05
C ARG A 83 -8.45 14.85 -6.61
N ASP A 84 -7.40 14.82 -5.79
CA ASP A 84 -6.71 16.03 -5.35
C ASP A 84 -6.05 16.77 -6.51
N ARG A 85 -5.56 16.04 -7.53
CA ARG A 85 -5.06 16.63 -8.78
C ARG A 85 -6.18 17.33 -9.53
N GLU A 86 -7.34 16.69 -9.72
CA GLU A 86 -8.50 17.30 -10.38
C GLU A 86 -9.06 18.50 -9.62
N ALA A 87 -9.05 18.47 -8.29
CA ALA A 87 -9.46 19.58 -7.44
C ALA A 87 -8.44 20.75 -7.40
N GLY A 88 -7.33 20.65 -8.13
CA GLY A 88 -6.31 21.70 -8.21
C GLY A 88 -5.50 21.88 -6.91
N VAL A 89 -5.53 20.91 -6.00
CA VAL A 89 -4.78 20.98 -4.73
C VAL A 89 -3.30 21.13 -4.99
N PHE A 90 -2.76 20.37 -5.94
CA PHE A 90 -1.34 20.42 -6.29
C PHE A 90 -0.92 21.75 -6.92
N GLN A 91 -1.77 22.39 -7.71
CA GLN A 91 -1.51 23.71 -8.28
C GLN A 91 -1.39 24.77 -7.18
N ARG A 92 -2.29 24.74 -6.19
CA ARG A 92 -2.25 25.64 -5.04
C ARG A 92 -0.99 25.45 -4.19
N LEU A 93 -0.51 24.22 -4.06
CA LEU A 93 0.71 23.91 -3.34
C LEU A 93 1.97 24.33 -4.10
N ARG A 94 1.96 24.33 -5.44
CA ARG A 94 3.11 24.77 -6.26
C ARG A 94 3.41 26.26 -6.21
N VAL A 95 2.42 27.10 -5.90
CA VAL A 95 2.65 28.55 -5.73
C VAL A 95 3.26 28.89 -4.38
N THR A 96 3.35 27.92 -3.47
CA THR A 96 4.08 28.06 -2.21
C THR A 96 5.58 27.83 -2.43
N PRO A 97 6.48 28.40 -1.61
CA PRO A 97 7.92 28.18 -1.71
C PRO A 97 8.37 26.78 -1.27
N THR A 98 7.49 25.79 -1.37
CA THR A 98 7.69 24.40 -0.94
C THR A 98 8.22 23.56 -2.11
N PRO A 99 9.31 22.80 -1.94
CA PRO A 99 9.79 21.92 -2.99
C PRO A 99 8.78 20.79 -3.27
N THR A 100 8.53 20.51 -4.54
CA THR A 100 7.52 19.55 -4.99
C THR A 100 7.71 18.13 -4.45
N TRP A 101 8.97 17.72 -4.28
CA TRP A 101 9.28 16.42 -3.70
C TRP A 101 8.81 16.31 -2.23
N ALA A 102 8.84 17.40 -1.46
CA ALA A 102 8.40 17.38 -0.06
C ALA A 102 6.88 17.19 0.05
N ILE A 103 6.10 17.71 -0.89
CA ILE A 103 4.65 17.51 -0.98
C ILE A 103 4.33 16.03 -1.19
N MET A 104 5.02 15.38 -2.14
CA MET A 104 4.81 13.96 -2.42
C MET A 104 5.31 13.07 -1.29
N ALA A 105 6.50 13.38 -0.75
CA ALA A 105 7.07 12.64 0.38
C ALA A 105 6.16 12.67 1.61
N SER A 106 5.58 13.82 1.93
CA SER A 106 4.61 13.96 3.03
C SER A 106 3.40 13.04 2.84
N ARG A 107 2.79 13.04 1.66
CA ARG A 107 1.63 12.20 1.35
C ARG A 107 1.94 10.72 1.41
N LEU A 108 3.05 10.31 0.81
CA LEU A 108 3.49 8.91 0.85
C LEU A 108 3.81 8.46 2.28
N ALA A 109 4.47 9.31 3.08
CA ALA A 109 4.81 9.00 4.47
C ALA A 109 3.55 8.85 5.34
N VAL A 110 2.56 9.75 5.20
CA VAL A 110 1.29 9.66 5.94
C VAL A 110 0.49 8.44 5.52
N GLN A 111 0.43 8.13 4.22
CA GLN A 111 -0.26 6.94 3.74
C GLN A 111 0.42 5.65 4.19
N LEU A 112 1.76 5.63 4.17
CA LEU A 112 2.57 4.51 4.68
C LEU A 112 2.28 4.27 6.17
N ALA A 113 2.31 5.32 6.99
CA ALA A 113 1.99 5.24 8.41
C ALA A 113 0.56 4.71 8.65
N ALA A 114 -0.42 5.17 7.87
CA ALA A 114 -1.79 4.69 7.95
C ALA A 114 -1.91 3.20 7.60
N ASN A 115 -1.23 2.76 6.53
CA ASN A 115 -1.20 1.35 6.14
C ASN A 115 -0.58 0.47 7.23
N LEU A 116 0.49 0.93 7.89
CA LEU A 116 1.12 0.22 8.99
C LEU A 116 0.22 0.13 10.22
N ILE A 117 -0.51 1.20 10.55
CA ILE A 117 -1.51 1.18 11.64
C ILE A 117 -2.61 0.15 11.33
N VAL A 118 -3.15 0.15 10.11
CA VAL A 118 -4.14 -0.84 9.66
C VAL A 118 -3.55 -2.26 9.75
N SER A 119 -2.31 -2.48 9.31
CA SER A 119 -1.66 -3.78 9.40
C SER A 119 -1.52 -4.27 10.84
N VAL A 120 -1.17 -3.40 11.78
CA VAL A 120 -1.10 -3.75 13.22
C VAL A 120 -2.49 -4.15 13.74
N ILE A 121 -3.54 -3.41 13.38
CA ILE A 121 -4.92 -3.76 13.76
C ILE A 121 -5.30 -5.12 13.19
N VAL A 122 -5.01 -5.38 11.91
CA VAL A 122 -5.30 -6.67 11.24
C VAL A 122 -4.52 -7.82 11.88
N MET A 123 -3.25 -7.62 12.26
CA MET A 123 -2.46 -8.62 12.98
C MET A 123 -3.11 -8.97 14.33
N ILE A 124 -3.50 -7.97 15.13
CA ILE A 124 -4.13 -8.17 16.43
C ILE A 124 -5.47 -8.88 16.27
N VAL A 125 -6.34 -8.36 15.41
CA VAL A 125 -7.69 -8.93 15.17
C VAL A 125 -7.59 -10.35 14.61
N GLY A 126 -6.69 -10.57 13.64
CA GLY A 126 -6.45 -11.89 13.04
C GLY A 126 -5.96 -12.91 14.07
N SER A 127 -5.02 -12.53 14.94
CA SER A 127 -4.53 -13.39 16.03
C SER A 127 -5.64 -13.77 17.01
N ILE A 128 -6.50 -12.82 17.39
CA ILE A 128 -7.63 -13.07 18.29
C ILE A 128 -8.68 -13.98 17.62
N MET A 129 -9.07 -13.67 16.38
CA MET A 129 -10.11 -14.43 15.66
C MET A 129 -9.70 -15.87 15.39
N HIS A 130 -8.43 -16.12 15.09
CA HIS A 130 -7.92 -17.46 14.81
C HIS A 130 -7.31 -18.14 16.03
N SER A 131 -7.46 -17.53 17.24
CA SER A 131 -6.94 -18.04 18.52
C SER A 131 -5.46 -18.43 18.45
N THR A 132 -4.66 -17.63 17.72
CA THR A 132 -3.24 -17.90 17.48
C THR A 132 -2.40 -16.79 18.11
N THR A 133 -1.39 -17.17 18.88
CA THR A 133 -0.42 -16.25 19.46
C THR A 133 0.94 -16.48 18.81
N PHE A 134 1.58 -15.39 18.40
CA PHE A 134 2.92 -15.43 17.81
C PHE A 134 3.93 -14.82 18.78
N SER A 135 5.20 -15.20 18.63
CA SER A 135 6.29 -14.57 19.38
C SER A 135 6.46 -13.10 18.94
N PHE A 136 7.04 -12.28 19.80
CA PHE A 136 7.33 -10.86 19.49
C PHE A 136 8.17 -10.72 18.19
N GLY A 137 9.14 -11.62 17.97
CA GLY A 137 9.94 -11.63 16.75
C GLY A 137 9.11 -11.84 15.47
N VAL A 138 8.10 -12.72 15.52
CA VAL A 138 7.18 -12.95 14.41
C VAL A 138 6.36 -11.69 14.12
N TYR A 139 5.82 -11.01 15.14
CA TYR A 139 5.10 -9.75 14.95
C TYR A 139 6.01 -8.67 14.33
N LEU A 140 7.26 -8.59 14.72
CA LEU A 140 8.23 -7.65 14.14
C LEU A 140 8.51 -7.96 12.67
N LEU A 141 8.68 -9.24 12.31
CA LEU A 141 8.85 -9.67 10.93
C LEU A 141 7.58 -9.41 10.09
N MET A 142 6.39 -9.70 10.63
CA MET A 142 5.12 -9.36 9.98
C MET A 142 5.02 -7.85 9.69
N PHE A 143 5.45 -7.02 10.64
CA PHE A 143 5.49 -5.57 10.47
C PHE A 143 6.47 -5.17 9.37
N ALA A 144 7.66 -5.79 9.31
CA ALA A 144 8.65 -5.54 8.26
C ALA A 144 8.12 -5.94 6.86
N VAL A 145 7.45 -7.10 6.75
CA VAL A 145 6.81 -7.53 5.49
C VAL A 145 5.64 -6.59 5.13
N SER A 146 4.87 -6.11 6.12
CA SER A 146 3.81 -5.12 5.88
C SER A 146 4.37 -3.79 5.39
N LEU A 147 5.51 -3.35 5.91
CA LEU A 147 6.22 -2.16 5.44
C LEU A 147 6.65 -2.33 3.98
N LEU A 148 7.28 -3.45 3.65
CA LEU A 148 7.68 -3.77 2.28
C LEU A 148 6.47 -3.77 1.33
N GLY A 149 5.40 -4.47 1.70
CA GLY A 149 4.16 -4.54 0.91
C GLY A 149 3.48 -3.19 0.73
N ALA A 150 3.45 -2.35 1.77
CA ALA A 150 2.92 -0.99 1.66
C ALA A 150 3.72 -0.16 0.65
N VAL A 151 5.06 -0.24 0.68
CA VAL A 151 5.92 0.47 -0.27
C VAL A 151 5.72 -0.05 -1.69
N VAL A 152 5.61 -1.37 -1.89
CA VAL A 152 5.33 -1.98 -3.20
C VAL A 152 4.02 -1.43 -3.78
N PHE A 153 2.91 -1.54 -3.05
CA PHE A 153 1.61 -1.13 -3.57
C PHE A 153 1.45 0.39 -3.68
N LEU A 154 2.09 1.17 -2.81
CA LEU A 154 2.15 2.63 -2.97
C LEU A 154 2.94 3.03 -4.22
N SER A 155 4.03 2.33 -4.55
CA SER A 155 4.81 2.58 -5.76
C SER A 155 3.98 2.28 -7.02
N ILE A 156 3.24 1.17 -7.04
CA ILE A 156 2.32 0.83 -8.12
C ILE A 156 1.19 1.87 -8.22
N GLY A 157 0.60 2.26 -7.09
CA GLY A 157 -0.43 3.31 -7.03
C GLY A 157 0.07 4.66 -7.53
N GLN A 158 1.30 5.03 -7.18
CA GLN A 158 1.94 6.26 -7.67
C GLN A 158 2.19 6.22 -9.18
N ALA A 159 2.64 5.08 -9.73
CA ALA A 159 2.80 4.89 -11.16
C ALA A 159 1.45 4.99 -11.89
N LEU A 160 0.39 4.38 -11.33
CA LEU A 160 -0.96 4.46 -11.89
C LEU A 160 -1.43 5.91 -12.02
N VAL A 161 -1.25 6.73 -10.98
CA VAL A 161 -1.59 8.16 -11.02
C VAL A 161 -0.70 8.94 -11.99
N GLY A 162 0.56 8.54 -12.15
CA GLY A 162 1.49 9.14 -13.11
C GLY A 162 1.07 8.91 -14.57
N LEU A 163 0.61 7.70 -14.86
CA LEU A 163 0.26 7.27 -16.22
C LEU A 163 -1.16 7.65 -16.64
N VAL A 164 -2.11 7.63 -15.71
CA VAL A 164 -3.54 7.82 -16.00
C VAL A 164 -3.98 9.25 -15.71
N LYS A 165 -4.71 9.85 -16.66
CA LYS A 165 -4.97 11.30 -16.68
C LYS A 165 -6.05 11.78 -15.70
N ASN A 166 -7.15 11.06 -15.54
CA ASN A 166 -8.29 11.49 -14.73
C ASN A 166 -8.65 10.49 -13.62
N ALA A 167 -9.32 10.96 -12.57
CA ALA A 167 -9.67 10.15 -11.41
C ALA A 167 -10.65 9.01 -11.74
N THR A 168 -11.53 9.20 -12.69
CA THR A 168 -12.45 8.15 -13.15
C THR A 168 -11.70 7.00 -13.80
N ALA A 169 -10.74 7.29 -14.68
CA ALA A 169 -9.90 6.28 -15.31
C ALA A 169 -8.94 5.62 -14.31
N VAL A 170 -8.35 6.39 -13.37
CA VAL A 170 -7.54 5.82 -12.26
C VAL A 170 -8.36 4.82 -11.45
N ASN A 171 -9.62 5.16 -11.12
CA ASN A 171 -10.51 4.27 -10.39
C ASN A 171 -10.84 3.00 -11.20
N ALA A 172 -11.15 3.13 -12.50
CA ALA A 172 -11.47 1.99 -13.35
C ALA A 172 -10.26 1.05 -13.52
N VAL A 173 -9.11 1.58 -13.92
CA VAL A 173 -7.86 0.80 -14.10
C VAL A 173 -7.41 0.20 -12.76
N GLY A 174 -7.47 0.98 -11.67
CA GLY A 174 -7.12 0.51 -10.34
C GLY A 174 -7.96 -0.67 -9.88
N ARG A 175 -9.28 -0.66 -10.16
CA ARG A 175 -10.17 -1.78 -9.84
C ARG A 175 -9.89 -3.03 -10.68
N VAL A 176 -9.66 -2.86 -11.98
CA VAL A 176 -9.29 -3.98 -12.85
C VAL A 176 -7.98 -4.62 -12.36
N LEU A 177 -6.97 -3.79 -12.09
CA LEU A 177 -5.69 -4.26 -11.58
C LEU A 177 -5.84 -4.95 -10.22
N PHE A 178 -6.66 -4.41 -9.33
CA PHE A 178 -6.97 -5.00 -8.03
C PHE A 178 -7.60 -6.40 -8.17
N ILE A 179 -8.61 -6.54 -9.04
CA ILE A 179 -9.27 -7.82 -9.28
C ILE A 179 -8.29 -8.84 -9.88
N LEU A 180 -7.49 -8.43 -10.86
CA LEU A 180 -6.48 -9.31 -11.46
C LEU A 180 -5.44 -9.77 -10.44
N LEU A 181 -4.95 -8.88 -9.58
CA LEU A 181 -3.98 -9.21 -8.54
C LEU A 181 -4.58 -10.11 -7.45
N ILE A 182 -5.85 -9.90 -7.07
CA ILE A 182 -6.53 -10.83 -6.14
C ILE A 182 -6.67 -12.21 -6.77
N LEU A 183 -7.13 -12.29 -8.01
CA LEU A 183 -7.31 -13.57 -8.70
C LEU A 183 -5.99 -14.32 -8.85
N THR A 184 -4.91 -13.64 -9.24
CA THR A 184 -3.59 -14.28 -9.34
C THR A 184 -3.11 -14.77 -7.98
N GLY A 185 -3.33 -14.03 -6.89
CA GLY A 185 -2.99 -14.45 -5.54
C GLY A 185 -3.77 -15.67 -5.07
N ILE A 186 -5.10 -15.68 -5.28
CA ILE A 186 -5.96 -16.81 -4.88
C ILE A 186 -5.64 -18.06 -5.73
N LEU A 187 -5.64 -17.94 -7.05
CA LEU A 187 -5.41 -19.06 -7.95
C LEU A 187 -3.99 -19.63 -7.83
N GLY A 188 -2.99 -18.74 -7.62
CA GLY A 188 -1.62 -19.16 -7.37
C GLY A 188 -1.45 -19.90 -6.04
N SER A 189 -2.11 -19.44 -4.97
CA SER A 189 -2.03 -20.10 -3.65
C SER A 189 -2.76 -21.43 -3.59
N THR A 190 -3.82 -21.64 -4.39
CA THR A 190 -4.58 -22.90 -4.44
C THR A 190 -3.95 -23.96 -5.33
N GLY A 191 -3.06 -23.57 -6.26
CA GLY A 191 -2.43 -24.49 -7.22
C GLY A 191 -3.40 -25.15 -8.23
N ILE A 192 -4.67 -24.70 -8.30
CA ILE A 192 -5.70 -25.27 -9.17
C ILE A 192 -5.30 -25.22 -10.66
N LEU A 193 -4.52 -24.20 -11.05
CA LEU A 193 -4.09 -23.99 -12.44
C LEU A 193 -2.73 -24.62 -12.77
N GLY A 194 -2.19 -25.46 -11.87
CA GLY A 194 -0.92 -26.16 -12.05
C GLY A 194 0.30 -25.38 -11.56
N ASP A 195 1.46 -26.06 -11.59
CA ASP A 195 2.70 -25.54 -11.02
C ASP A 195 3.27 -24.35 -11.80
N ASP A 196 3.12 -24.32 -13.11
CA ASP A 196 3.59 -23.18 -13.94
C ASP A 196 2.87 -21.88 -13.57
N PHE A 197 1.55 -21.95 -13.35
CA PHE A 197 0.78 -20.79 -12.91
C PHE A 197 1.14 -20.39 -11.47
N LYS A 198 1.35 -21.36 -10.58
CA LYS A 198 1.80 -21.12 -9.22
C LYS A 198 3.15 -20.38 -9.20
N ASN A 199 4.10 -20.82 -10.03
CA ASN A 199 5.39 -20.18 -10.18
C ASN A 199 5.25 -18.75 -10.74
N PHE A 200 4.42 -18.54 -11.77
CA PHE A 200 4.13 -17.19 -12.26
C PHE A 200 3.51 -16.31 -11.16
N ALA A 201 2.51 -16.83 -10.45
CA ALA A 201 1.82 -16.09 -9.40
C ALA A 201 2.74 -15.69 -8.25
N SER A 202 3.73 -16.52 -7.89
CA SER A 202 4.71 -16.23 -6.82
C SER A 202 5.56 -14.98 -7.13
N TRP A 203 5.80 -14.67 -8.39
CA TRP A 203 6.51 -13.47 -8.82
C TRP A 203 5.63 -12.21 -8.88
N THR A 204 4.30 -12.35 -8.84
CA THR A 204 3.42 -11.17 -8.78
C THR A 204 3.55 -10.47 -7.42
N PRO A 205 3.26 -9.15 -7.33
CA PRO A 205 3.41 -8.42 -6.06
C PRO A 205 2.54 -9.00 -4.94
N VAL A 206 1.40 -9.59 -5.27
CA VAL A 206 0.51 -10.24 -4.29
C VAL A 206 1.09 -11.60 -3.88
N GLY A 207 1.49 -12.44 -4.82
CA GLY A 207 2.04 -13.76 -4.52
C GLY A 207 3.35 -13.68 -3.73
N ALA A 208 4.25 -12.76 -4.11
CA ALA A 208 5.48 -12.51 -3.38
C ALA A 208 5.22 -12.18 -1.90
N LEU A 209 4.26 -11.29 -1.62
CA LEU A 209 3.92 -10.92 -0.24
C LEU A 209 3.21 -12.05 0.52
N ILE A 210 2.30 -12.79 -0.12
CA ILE A 210 1.66 -13.95 0.51
C ILE A 210 2.71 -15.00 0.90
N ASN A 211 3.70 -15.27 0.04
CA ASN A 211 4.81 -16.19 0.33
C ASN A 211 5.66 -15.69 1.51
N LEU A 212 5.99 -14.40 1.54
CA LEU A 212 6.75 -13.81 2.65
C LEU A 212 5.99 -13.87 3.98
N PHE A 213 4.71 -13.51 4.01
CA PHE A 213 3.89 -13.64 5.21
C PHE A 213 3.74 -15.10 5.64
N SER A 214 3.53 -16.01 4.68
CA SER A 214 3.41 -17.44 4.97
C SER A 214 4.66 -17.99 5.63
N ALA A 215 5.85 -17.63 5.15
CA ALA A 215 7.13 -18.06 5.74
C ALA A 215 7.33 -17.52 7.16
N VAL A 216 6.99 -16.24 7.39
CA VAL A 216 7.11 -15.64 8.73
C VAL A 216 6.12 -16.27 9.72
N LEU A 217 4.89 -16.54 9.29
CA LEU A 217 3.81 -16.99 10.17
C LEU A 217 3.79 -18.51 10.39
N ASN A 218 4.37 -19.29 9.49
CA ASN A 218 4.39 -20.75 9.60
C ASN A 218 5.74 -21.30 10.06
N THR A 219 6.69 -20.42 10.43
CA THR A 219 8.06 -20.81 10.85
C THR A 219 8.72 -21.78 9.87
N SER A 220 8.33 -21.76 8.59
CA SER A 220 8.96 -22.57 7.55
C SER A 220 10.40 -22.11 7.33
N ALA A 221 11.26 -23.04 6.99
CA ALA A 221 12.63 -22.70 6.64
C ALA A 221 12.64 -21.69 5.47
N TRP A 222 13.49 -20.68 5.57
CA TRP A 222 13.70 -19.72 4.50
C TRP A 222 14.21 -20.43 3.25
N GLY A 223 13.54 -20.26 2.12
CA GLY A 223 13.87 -20.94 0.87
C GLY A 223 14.01 -19.95 -0.31
N ALA A 224 14.11 -20.52 -1.50
CA ALA A 224 14.23 -19.75 -2.73
C ALA A 224 13.01 -18.82 -2.96
N ASP A 225 11.80 -19.32 -2.72
CA ASP A 225 10.55 -18.57 -2.92
C ASP A 225 10.50 -17.25 -2.13
N GLN A 226 11.06 -17.21 -0.91
CA GLN A 226 11.10 -16.02 -0.08
C GLN A 226 12.15 -15.02 -0.58
N THR A 227 13.29 -15.53 -1.02
CA THR A 227 14.34 -14.69 -1.64
C THR A 227 13.84 -14.06 -2.92
N ASP A 228 13.19 -14.85 -3.78
CA ASP A 228 12.56 -14.39 -5.02
C ASP A 228 11.45 -13.37 -4.73
N GLY A 229 10.66 -13.59 -3.68
CA GLY A 229 9.63 -12.64 -3.22
C GLY A 229 10.20 -11.27 -2.82
N ILE A 230 11.35 -11.23 -2.15
CA ILE A 230 12.04 -9.97 -1.82
C ILE A 230 12.59 -9.32 -3.09
N ILE A 231 13.26 -10.07 -3.96
CA ILE A 231 13.83 -9.57 -5.22
C ILE A 231 12.71 -8.98 -6.09
N ALA A 232 11.61 -9.71 -6.27
CA ALA A 232 10.44 -9.23 -6.99
C ALA A 232 9.88 -7.94 -6.39
N SER A 233 9.73 -7.89 -5.05
CA SER A 233 9.23 -6.70 -4.34
C SER A 233 10.11 -5.47 -4.56
N ILE A 234 11.44 -5.63 -4.47
CA ILE A 234 12.40 -4.55 -4.75
C ILE A 234 12.31 -4.13 -6.23
N GLY A 235 12.21 -5.09 -7.15
CA GLY A 235 12.01 -4.82 -8.57
C GLY A 235 10.76 -3.97 -8.82
N TYR A 236 9.63 -4.33 -8.21
CA TYR A 236 8.38 -3.54 -8.30
C TYR A 236 8.56 -2.13 -7.75
N ILE A 237 9.21 -1.96 -6.59
CA ILE A 237 9.46 -0.64 -6.00
C ILE A 237 10.28 0.22 -6.98
N VAL A 238 11.40 -0.29 -7.46
CA VAL A 238 12.31 0.47 -8.33
C VAL A 238 11.63 0.88 -9.64
N VAL A 239 10.98 -0.08 -10.31
CA VAL A 239 10.31 0.17 -11.59
C VAL A 239 9.14 1.15 -11.43
N PHE A 240 8.22 0.87 -10.50
CA PHE A 240 7.00 1.67 -10.38
C PHE A 240 7.22 3.01 -9.67
N ALA A 241 8.16 3.11 -8.72
CA ALA A 241 8.54 4.42 -8.18
C ALA A 241 9.22 5.28 -9.25
N GLY A 242 10.10 4.68 -10.07
CA GLY A 242 10.73 5.36 -11.21
C GLY A 242 9.69 5.88 -12.21
N ILE A 243 8.70 5.06 -12.58
CA ILE A 243 7.57 5.45 -13.43
C ILE A 243 6.78 6.58 -12.75
N GLY A 244 6.41 6.40 -11.50
CA GLY A 244 5.63 7.38 -10.75
C GLY A 244 6.30 8.75 -10.63
N ILE A 245 7.62 8.78 -10.41
CA ILE A 245 8.38 10.03 -10.33
C ILE A 245 8.51 10.69 -11.72
N ARG A 246 8.82 9.90 -12.75
CA ARG A 246 9.10 10.44 -14.10
C ARG A 246 7.86 10.98 -14.79
N TRP A 247 6.70 10.32 -14.65
CA TRP A 247 5.47 10.64 -15.39
C TRP A 247 4.41 11.35 -14.54
N PHE A 248 4.68 11.69 -13.29
CA PHE A 248 3.73 12.43 -12.47
C PHE A 248 3.47 13.82 -13.03
N ARG A 249 2.21 14.09 -13.37
CA ARG A 249 1.77 15.39 -13.88
C ARG A 249 1.05 16.17 -12.78
N TRP A 250 1.49 17.40 -12.59
CA TRP A 250 1.00 18.31 -11.56
C TRP A 250 -0.28 19.06 -11.97
N GLU A 251 -0.61 19.06 -13.25
CA GLU A 251 -1.70 19.82 -13.82
C GLU A 251 -2.94 18.97 -14.06
N PRO A 252 -4.17 19.48 -13.79
CA PRO A 252 -5.41 18.87 -14.25
C PRO A 252 -5.43 18.89 -15.78
N GLN A 253 -5.92 17.84 -16.40
CA GLN A 253 -6.10 17.74 -17.84
C GLN A 253 -7.58 17.61 -18.16
#